data_4c791aefb257b9b54682f61f475aaa79
#
_entry.id   4c791aefb257b9b54682f61f475aaa79
#
_cell.length_a   1.000
_cell.length_b   1.000
_cell.length_c   1.000
_cell.angle_alpha   90.00
_cell.angle_beta   90.00
_cell.angle_gamma   90.00
#
_symmetry.space_group_name_H-M   'P 1'
#
loop_
_entity.id
_entity.type
_entity.pdbx_description
1 polymer ?
#
loop_
_entity_poly.entity_id
_entity_poly.type
_entity_poly.pdbx_seq_one_letter_code
_entity_poly.pdbx_strand_id
1 'polypeptide(L)'
;ALPISIVSEDIIKKDFICNLSACKGACCIDGDSGAPLEASEADILNDIYPVIKPYLRKEGIAAIEAQGTYVIAEDGELETPLINGADCAYVIFDDKKTALCAIEEAYNQGDVSWKKPVSCHLYPVRVKDYSEFSAVNYNHWHICDDACALGKELQVPVYKFIKEALIRKFGEDWYTELEKIAESHK
;
A
#
# COMPACT_ATOMS: atom_id res chain seq x y z
N ALA A 1 10.24 -24.13 6.14
CA ALA A 1 11.03 -23.40 5.14
C ALA A 1 10.36 -22.06 4.85
N LEU A 2 11.16 -21.00 4.68
CA LEU A 2 10.65 -19.70 4.26
C LEU A 2 10.14 -19.78 2.80
N PRO A 3 9.11 -19.01 2.43
CA PRO A 3 8.68 -18.93 1.06
C PRO A 3 9.81 -18.38 0.19
N ILE A 4 9.99 -18.96 -1.01
CA ILE A 4 10.99 -18.48 -1.97
C ILE A 4 10.57 -17.08 -2.44
N SER A 5 11.48 -16.13 -2.34
CA SER A 5 11.25 -14.76 -2.81
C SER A 5 12.43 -14.28 -3.65
N ILE A 6 12.12 -13.67 -4.80
CA ILE A 6 13.10 -12.97 -5.63
C ILE A 6 12.96 -11.49 -5.34
N VAL A 7 13.96 -10.90 -4.68
CA VAL A 7 13.93 -9.54 -4.19
C VAL A 7 14.85 -8.65 -5.05
N SER A 8 14.32 -7.54 -5.57
CA SER A 8 15.12 -6.56 -6.31
C SER A 8 16.17 -5.91 -5.38
N GLU A 9 17.40 -5.78 -5.85
CA GLU A 9 18.47 -5.07 -5.13
C GLU A 9 18.09 -3.62 -4.79
N ASP A 10 17.24 -2.99 -5.57
CA ASP A 10 16.78 -1.62 -5.34
C ASP A 10 16.10 -1.46 -3.97
N ILE A 11 15.47 -2.52 -3.46
CA ILE A 11 14.83 -2.51 -2.14
C ILE A 11 15.86 -2.36 -1.02
N ILE A 12 17.07 -2.86 -1.25
CA ILE A 12 18.19 -2.78 -0.30
C ILE A 12 18.99 -1.49 -0.50
N LYS A 13 19.21 -1.09 -1.77
CA LYS A 13 20.14 -0.04 -2.15
C LYS A 13 19.53 1.37 -2.26
N LYS A 14 18.23 1.47 -2.53
CA LYS A 14 17.54 2.76 -2.65
C LYS A 14 16.97 3.21 -1.33
N ASP A 15 17.00 4.52 -1.13
CA ASP A 15 16.43 5.17 0.05
C ASP A 15 15.04 5.72 -0.25
N PHE A 16 14.16 5.69 0.74
CA PHE A 16 12.78 6.16 0.62
C PHE A 16 12.18 6.49 1.98
N ILE A 17 11.56 7.64 2.10
CA ILE A 17 10.64 7.98 3.19
C ILE A 17 9.48 8.77 2.61
N CYS A 18 8.26 8.28 2.79
CA CYS A 18 7.07 8.94 2.28
C CYS A 18 7.01 10.40 2.76
N ASN A 19 6.92 11.34 1.81
CA ASN A 19 6.85 12.78 2.08
C ASN A 19 5.46 13.33 1.73
N LEU A 20 4.47 13.05 2.61
CA LEU A 20 3.09 13.48 2.43
C LEU A 20 2.94 15.00 2.36
N SER A 21 3.85 15.75 2.99
CA SER A 21 3.83 17.21 2.92
C SER A 21 4.10 17.75 1.51
N ALA A 22 4.90 17.02 0.72
CA ALA A 22 5.22 17.33 -0.66
C ALA A 22 4.22 16.72 -1.64
N CYS A 23 4.05 15.39 -1.64
CA CYS A 23 3.21 14.68 -2.63
C CYS A 23 1.70 14.74 -2.36
N LYS A 24 1.28 15.17 -1.16
CA LYS A 24 -0.13 15.26 -0.76
C LYS A 24 -0.93 13.96 -0.91
N GLY A 25 -0.25 12.81 -0.87
CA GLY A 25 -0.90 11.51 -1.02
C GLY A 25 -1.31 11.18 -2.46
N ALA A 26 -0.60 11.69 -3.45
CA ALA A 26 -0.90 11.53 -4.88
C ALA A 26 -1.10 10.06 -5.31
N CYS A 27 -0.45 9.09 -4.66
CA CYS A 27 -0.63 7.66 -4.95
C CYS A 27 -2.08 7.14 -4.75
N CYS A 28 -2.92 7.87 -4.01
CA CYS A 28 -4.34 7.54 -3.85
C CYS A 28 -5.24 8.23 -4.89
N ILE A 29 -4.68 9.11 -5.73
CA ILE A 29 -5.41 9.96 -6.67
C ILE A 29 -4.99 9.71 -8.12
N ASP A 30 -3.69 9.54 -8.38
CA ASP A 30 -3.11 9.54 -9.73
C ASP A 30 -2.94 8.12 -10.32
N GLY A 31 -3.51 7.08 -9.70
CA GLY A 31 -3.42 5.71 -10.21
C GLY A 31 -4.37 5.44 -11.37
N ASP A 32 -3.93 4.64 -12.34
CA ASP A 32 -4.77 4.16 -13.45
C ASP A 32 -5.71 3.00 -13.03
N SER A 33 -5.47 2.41 -11.87
CA SER A 33 -6.23 1.30 -11.30
C SER A 33 -6.35 1.42 -9.77
N GLY A 34 -7.24 0.63 -9.18
CA GLY A 34 -7.37 0.52 -7.73
C GLY A 34 -6.14 -0.12 -7.07
N ALA A 35 -6.09 -0.08 -5.76
CA ALA A 35 -5.06 -0.80 -5.02
C ALA A 35 -5.29 -2.30 -5.13
N PRO A 36 -4.28 -3.11 -5.54
CA PRO A 36 -4.39 -4.56 -5.58
C PRO A 36 -4.75 -5.14 -4.20
N LEU A 37 -5.62 -6.14 -4.18
CA LEU A 37 -6.11 -6.80 -2.97
C LEU A 37 -5.83 -8.30 -3.00
N GLU A 38 -5.51 -8.86 -1.85
CA GLU A 38 -5.57 -10.30 -1.64
C GLU A 38 -7.03 -10.74 -1.45
N ALA A 39 -7.34 -12.01 -1.74
CA ALA A 39 -8.70 -12.52 -1.59
C ALA A 39 -9.27 -12.33 -0.18
N SER A 40 -8.43 -12.56 0.85
CA SER A 40 -8.81 -12.32 2.24
C SER A 40 -9.09 -10.84 2.56
N GLU A 41 -8.45 -9.92 1.85
CA GLU A 41 -8.66 -8.48 2.05
C GLU A 41 -10.01 -8.01 1.48
N ALA A 42 -10.49 -8.66 0.41
CA ALA A 42 -11.82 -8.41 -0.13
C ALA A 42 -12.92 -8.76 0.89
N ASP A 43 -12.76 -9.89 1.60
CA ASP A 43 -13.69 -10.28 2.68
C ASP A 43 -13.64 -9.28 3.85
N ILE A 44 -12.44 -8.89 4.26
CA ILE A 44 -12.26 -7.87 5.31
C ILE A 44 -12.94 -6.56 4.93
N LEU A 45 -12.79 -6.08 3.69
CA LEU A 45 -13.44 -4.86 3.23
C LEU A 45 -14.97 -4.93 3.32
N ASN A 46 -15.57 -6.08 2.99
CA ASN A 46 -17.01 -6.28 3.17
C ASN A 46 -17.41 -6.16 4.64
N ASP A 47 -16.64 -6.80 5.53
CA ASP A 47 -16.97 -6.84 6.96
C ASP A 47 -16.83 -5.47 7.63
N ILE A 48 -15.78 -4.71 7.29
CA ILE A 48 -15.52 -3.41 7.92
C ILE A 48 -16.26 -2.24 7.27
N TYR A 49 -16.84 -2.40 6.08
CA TYR A 49 -17.50 -1.31 5.36
C TYR A 49 -18.52 -0.54 6.20
N PRO A 50 -19.42 -1.18 6.95
CA PRO A 50 -20.37 -0.45 7.80
C PRO A 50 -19.69 0.47 8.83
N VAL A 51 -18.50 0.06 9.33
CA VAL A 51 -17.75 0.81 10.34
C VAL A 51 -17.00 1.97 9.70
N ILE A 52 -16.40 1.77 8.52
CA ILE A 52 -15.61 2.81 7.84
C ILE A 52 -16.47 3.79 7.04
N LYS A 53 -17.71 3.45 6.71
CA LYS A 53 -18.61 4.30 5.93
C LYS A 53 -18.74 5.73 6.46
N PRO A 54 -18.82 6.00 7.78
CA PRO A 54 -18.88 7.36 8.32
C PRO A 54 -17.62 8.21 8.06
N TYR A 55 -16.48 7.58 7.81
CA TYR A 55 -15.22 8.25 7.48
C TYR A 55 -15.14 8.67 6.02
N LEU A 56 -15.90 8.00 5.13
CA LEU A 56 -15.80 8.16 3.69
C LEU A 56 -16.44 9.47 3.19
N ARG A 57 -15.90 9.97 2.08
CA ARG A 57 -16.56 11.02 1.30
C ARG A 57 -17.84 10.50 0.65
N LYS A 58 -18.78 11.38 0.36
CA LYS A 58 -20.04 11.02 -0.32
C LYS A 58 -19.80 10.34 -1.68
N GLU A 59 -18.82 10.82 -2.42
CA GLU A 59 -18.42 10.28 -3.73
C GLU A 59 -17.84 8.86 -3.59
N GLY A 60 -17.04 8.62 -2.55
CA GLY A 60 -16.49 7.30 -2.22
C GLY A 60 -17.59 6.32 -1.83
N ILE A 61 -18.55 6.73 -1.00
CA ILE A 61 -19.72 5.92 -0.64
C ILE A 61 -20.50 5.55 -1.91
N ALA A 62 -20.80 6.53 -2.76
CA ALA A 62 -21.55 6.29 -4.00
C ALA A 62 -20.80 5.31 -4.94
N ALA A 63 -19.50 5.44 -5.07
CA ALA A 63 -18.68 4.55 -5.87
C ALA A 63 -18.68 3.11 -5.32
N ILE A 64 -18.56 2.94 -4.00
CA ILE A 64 -18.58 1.62 -3.34
C ILE A 64 -19.99 0.99 -3.45
N GLU A 65 -21.03 1.76 -3.25
CA GLU A 65 -22.43 1.25 -3.35
C GLU A 65 -22.78 0.83 -4.79
N ALA A 66 -22.19 1.46 -5.80
CA ALA A 66 -22.40 1.12 -7.20
C ALA A 66 -21.53 -0.04 -7.69
N GLN A 67 -20.30 -0.17 -7.22
CA GLN A 67 -19.29 -1.11 -7.74
C GLN A 67 -19.01 -2.29 -6.79
N GLY A 68 -19.30 -2.15 -5.50
CA GLY A 68 -18.90 -3.04 -4.42
C GLY A 68 -17.74 -2.48 -3.62
N THR A 69 -17.40 -3.14 -2.51
CA THR A 69 -16.26 -2.80 -1.64
C THR A 69 -14.91 -3.09 -2.32
N TYR A 70 -14.92 -3.94 -3.35
CA TYR A 70 -13.83 -4.24 -4.25
C TYR A 70 -14.37 -4.50 -5.66
N VAL A 71 -13.50 -4.48 -6.65
CA VAL A 71 -13.79 -4.81 -8.05
C VAL A 71 -12.86 -5.90 -8.55
N ILE A 72 -13.24 -6.57 -9.63
CA ILE A 72 -12.39 -7.53 -10.34
C ILE A 72 -11.92 -6.81 -11.62
N ALA A 73 -10.60 -6.61 -11.74
CA ALA A 73 -9.99 -6.00 -12.91
C ALA A 73 -10.06 -6.92 -14.14
N GLU A 74 -9.72 -6.41 -15.32
CA GLU A 74 -9.77 -7.17 -16.58
C GLU A 74 -8.84 -8.40 -16.58
N ASP A 75 -7.73 -8.34 -15.86
CA ASP A 75 -6.79 -9.44 -15.67
C ASP A 75 -7.21 -10.46 -14.59
N GLY A 76 -8.35 -10.22 -13.92
CA GLY A 76 -8.90 -11.06 -12.86
C GLY A 76 -8.36 -10.74 -11.46
N GLU A 77 -7.47 -9.77 -11.32
CA GLU A 77 -6.99 -9.33 -10.00
C GLU A 77 -8.07 -8.54 -9.25
N LEU A 78 -8.03 -8.62 -7.92
CA LEU A 78 -8.94 -7.85 -7.06
C LEU A 78 -8.34 -6.48 -6.77
N GLU A 79 -9.15 -5.43 -6.84
CA GLU A 79 -8.72 -4.06 -6.62
C GLU A 79 -9.75 -3.25 -5.82
N THR A 80 -9.30 -2.17 -5.19
CA THR A 80 -10.22 -1.19 -4.62
C THR A 80 -10.98 -0.44 -5.73
N PRO A 81 -12.27 -0.10 -5.54
CA PRO A 81 -13.03 0.66 -6.53
C PRO A 81 -12.50 2.09 -6.66
N LEU A 82 -12.71 2.69 -7.83
CA LEU A 82 -12.33 4.07 -8.14
C LEU A 82 -13.57 4.96 -8.28
N ILE A 83 -13.43 6.22 -7.92
CA ILE A 83 -14.40 7.27 -8.18
C ILE A 83 -14.19 7.76 -9.61
N ASN A 84 -15.13 7.44 -10.51
CA ASN A 84 -15.09 7.83 -11.92
C ASN A 84 -13.76 7.47 -12.63
N GLY A 85 -13.12 6.37 -12.23
CA GLY A 85 -11.86 5.92 -12.81
C GLY A 85 -10.63 6.76 -12.41
N ALA A 86 -10.71 7.54 -11.35
CA ALA A 86 -9.64 8.40 -10.85
C ALA A 86 -9.26 8.07 -9.41
N ASP A 87 -9.80 8.81 -8.44
CA ASP A 87 -9.45 8.64 -7.03
C ASP A 87 -9.86 7.26 -6.50
N CYS A 88 -9.06 6.67 -5.62
CA CYS A 88 -9.49 5.52 -4.83
C CYS A 88 -10.76 5.86 -4.02
N ALA A 89 -11.77 4.98 -4.02
CA ALA A 89 -13.03 5.21 -3.32
C ALA A 89 -12.88 5.37 -1.79
N TYR A 90 -11.78 4.86 -1.23
CA TYR A 90 -11.45 4.97 0.19
C TYR A 90 -10.62 6.22 0.54
N VAL A 91 -10.36 7.12 -0.41
CA VAL A 91 -9.60 8.34 -0.16
C VAL A 91 -10.45 9.39 0.54
N ILE A 92 -9.85 10.05 1.52
CA ILE A 92 -10.36 11.24 2.20
C ILE A 92 -9.31 12.36 2.13
N PHE A 93 -9.68 13.57 2.45
CA PHE A 93 -8.76 14.71 2.46
C PHE A 93 -8.77 15.40 3.82
N ASP A 94 -7.59 15.74 4.29
CA ASP A 94 -7.44 16.61 5.46
C ASP A 94 -7.67 18.11 5.11
N ASP A 95 -7.61 18.98 6.10
CA ASP A 95 -7.77 20.43 5.94
C ASP A 95 -6.70 21.06 5.02
N LYS A 96 -5.56 20.37 4.82
CA LYS A 96 -4.45 20.78 3.95
C LYS A 96 -4.57 20.18 2.55
N LYS A 97 -5.70 19.52 2.24
CA LYS A 97 -5.95 18.79 0.99
C LYS A 97 -4.96 17.64 0.73
N THR A 98 -4.44 17.05 1.81
CA THR A 98 -3.64 15.84 1.70
C THR A 98 -4.57 14.64 1.61
N ALA A 99 -4.36 13.80 0.61
CA ALA A 99 -5.10 12.54 0.46
C ALA A 99 -4.64 11.53 1.52
N LEU A 100 -5.59 10.97 2.23
CA LEU A 100 -5.42 9.99 3.30
C LEU A 100 -6.35 8.80 3.04
N CYS A 101 -6.12 7.70 3.71
CA CYS A 101 -6.97 6.51 3.61
C CYS A 101 -8.00 6.50 4.75
N ALA A 102 -9.29 6.44 4.43
CA ALA A 102 -10.36 6.34 5.43
C ALA A 102 -10.27 5.07 6.29
N ILE A 103 -9.79 3.97 5.71
CA ILE A 103 -9.56 2.72 6.43
C ILE A 103 -8.47 2.91 7.48
N GLU A 104 -7.35 3.54 7.09
CA GLU A 104 -6.24 3.83 8.00
C GLU A 104 -6.65 4.83 9.10
N GLU A 105 -7.51 5.79 8.77
CA GLU A 105 -8.07 6.70 9.78
C GLU A 105 -8.93 5.96 10.80
N ALA A 106 -9.85 5.10 10.36
CA ALA A 106 -10.63 4.25 11.26
C ALA A 106 -9.77 3.31 12.11
N TYR A 107 -8.67 2.78 11.53
CA TYR A 107 -7.69 2.01 12.27
C TYR A 107 -6.98 2.84 13.35
N ASN A 108 -6.57 4.06 13.03
CA ASN A 108 -5.90 4.96 13.99
C ASN A 108 -6.83 5.38 15.13
N GLN A 109 -8.14 5.45 14.89
CA GLN A 109 -9.16 5.69 15.92
C GLN A 109 -9.48 4.44 16.76
N GLY A 110 -9.02 3.26 16.31
CA GLY A 110 -9.27 1.99 17.00
C GLY A 110 -10.60 1.32 16.65
N ASP A 111 -11.33 1.83 15.65
CA ASP A 111 -12.63 1.31 15.24
C ASP A 111 -12.52 0.04 14.39
N VAL A 112 -11.39 -0.16 13.71
CA VAL A 112 -11.07 -1.40 12.98
C VAL A 112 -9.67 -1.88 13.34
N SER A 113 -9.44 -3.18 13.24
CA SER A 113 -8.13 -3.80 13.51
C SER A 113 -7.24 -3.95 12.28
N TRP A 114 -7.79 -3.68 11.09
CA TRP A 114 -7.09 -3.80 9.82
C TRP A 114 -6.73 -2.42 9.27
N LYS A 115 -5.43 -2.21 9.05
CA LYS A 115 -4.88 -0.88 8.79
C LYS A 115 -5.23 -0.35 7.39
N LYS A 116 -4.98 -1.15 6.36
CA LYS A 116 -5.23 -0.85 4.93
C LYS A 116 -4.79 -2.03 4.07
N PRO A 117 -5.07 -2.04 2.75
CA PRO A 117 -4.56 -3.04 1.83
C PRO A 117 -3.04 -3.21 1.96
N VAL A 118 -2.58 -4.45 1.95
CA VAL A 118 -1.14 -4.74 2.10
C VAL A 118 -0.33 -4.13 0.95
N SER A 119 -0.91 -4.04 -0.24
CA SER A 119 -0.29 -3.38 -1.40
C SER A 119 0.00 -1.89 -1.15
N CYS A 120 -0.93 -1.18 -0.49
CA CYS A 120 -0.74 0.22 -0.08
C CYS A 120 0.28 0.35 1.06
N HIS A 121 0.31 -0.61 1.98
CA HIS A 121 1.25 -0.61 3.11
C HIS A 121 2.68 -0.92 2.66
N LEU A 122 2.85 -1.76 1.63
CA LEU A 122 4.14 -2.10 1.03
C LEU A 122 4.70 -1.03 0.11
N TYR A 123 3.86 -0.07 -0.37
CA TYR A 123 4.34 0.91 -1.33
C TYR A 123 5.56 1.69 -0.79
N PRO A 124 6.66 1.83 -1.57
CA PRO A 124 6.81 1.69 -3.02
C PRO A 124 7.22 0.29 -3.51
N VAL A 125 7.04 -0.74 -2.73
CA VAL A 125 7.31 -2.11 -3.15
C VAL A 125 6.04 -2.77 -3.69
N ARG A 126 6.18 -3.46 -4.82
CA ARG A 126 5.13 -4.28 -5.43
C ARG A 126 5.52 -5.74 -5.30
N VAL A 127 4.57 -6.56 -4.86
CA VAL A 127 4.73 -8.01 -4.75
C VAL A 127 3.81 -8.67 -5.74
N LYS A 128 4.36 -9.60 -6.53
CA LYS A 128 3.58 -10.50 -7.38
C LYS A 128 3.87 -11.94 -6.98
N ASP A 129 2.82 -12.63 -6.57
CA ASP A 129 2.90 -14.03 -6.16
C ASP A 129 2.73 -14.94 -7.38
N TYR A 130 3.64 -15.88 -7.52
CA TYR A 130 3.62 -16.97 -8.50
C TYR A 130 3.47 -18.30 -7.76
N SER A 131 3.23 -19.38 -8.49
CA SER A 131 3.05 -20.72 -7.88
C SER A 131 4.23 -21.18 -7.02
N GLU A 132 5.45 -20.80 -7.36
CA GLU A 132 6.67 -21.29 -6.72
C GLU A 132 7.46 -20.23 -5.97
N PHE A 133 7.21 -18.95 -6.22
CA PHE A 133 7.92 -17.84 -5.59
C PHE A 133 7.13 -16.54 -5.61
N SER A 134 7.55 -15.59 -4.81
CA SER A 134 7.06 -14.19 -4.86
C SER A 134 8.14 -13.29 -5.45
N ALA A 135 7.78 -12.46 -6.42
CA ALA A 135 8.63 -11.39 -6.94
C ALA A 135 8.38 -10.11 -6.15
N VAL A 136 9.44 -9.57 -5.54
CA VAL A 136 9.40 -8.39 -4.67
C VAL A 136 10.20 -7.28 -5.34
N ASN A 137 9.52 -6.29 -5.92
CA ASN A 137 10.12 -5.27 -6.75
C ASN A 137 9.90 -3.85 -6.23
N TYR A 138 10.91 -3.00 -6.42
CA TYR A 138 10.77 -1.57 -6.21
C TYR A 138 10.03 -0.94 -7.40
N ASN A 139 8.96 -0.19 -7.12
CA ASN A 139 8.20 0.54 -8.12
C ASN A 139 8.62 2.01 -8.12
N HIS A 140 9.32 2.44 -9.17
CA HIS A 140 9.68 3.83 -9.35
C HIS A 140 8.51 4.60 -9.97
N TRP A 141 7.99 5.58 -9.24
CA TRP A 141 6.92 6.46 -9.71
C TRP A 141 7.33 7.92 -9.45
N HIS A 142 7.28 8.75 -10.46
CA HIS A 142 7.77 10.14 -10.40
C HIS A 142 7.07 10.98 -9.32
N ILE A 143 5.81 10.68 -8.98
CA ILE A 143 5.09 11.35 -7.90
C ILE A 143 5.76 11.16 -6.52
N CYS A 144 6.69 10.22 -6.40
CA CYS A 144 7.44 9.90 -5.19
C CYS A 144 8.88 10.41 -5.19
N ASP A 145 9.26 11.27 -6.14
CA ASP A 145 10.64 11.79 -6.22
C ASP A 145 11.05 12.54 -4.93
N ASP A 146 10.13 13.30 -4.32
CA ASP A 146 10.36 13.96 -3.03
C ASP A 146 10.57 12.95 -1.88
N ALA A 147 9.92 11.78 -1.94
CA ALA A 147 10.11 10.72 -0.97
C ALA A 147 11.49 10.05 -1.13
N CYS A 148 11.96 9.90 -2.35
CA CYS A 148 13.31 9.42 -2.64
C CYS A 148 14.37 10.42 -2.16
N ALA A 149 14.15 11.72 -2.38
CA ALA A 149 15.05 12.77 -1.91
C ALA A 149 15.15 12.80 -0.37
N LEU A 150 14.02 12.75 0.32
CA LEU A 150 13.97 12.71 1.78
C LEU A 150 14.61 11.44 2.34
N GLY A 151 14.33 10.29 1.73
CA GLY A 151 14.94 9.02 2.10
C GLY A 151 16.46 9.05 2.00
N LYS A 152 16.98 9.63 0.92
CA LYS A 152 18.43 9.80 0.72
C LYS A 152 19.06 10.75 1.74
N GLU A 153 18.39 11.87 2.05
CA GLU A 153 18.83 12.80 3.08
C GLU A 153 18.93 12.12 4.45
N LEU A 154 17.93 11.32 4.81
CA LEU A 154 17.85 10.63 6.09
C LEU A 154 18.54 9.25 6.08
N GLN A 155 19.06 8.80 4.95
CA GLN A 155 19.76 7.52 4.76
C GLN A 155 18.91 6.31 5.22
N VAL A 156 17.63 6.28 4.82
CA VAL A 156 16.72 5.21 5.17
C VAL A 156 16.42 4.36 3.93
N PRO A 157 16.99 3.15 3.84
CA PRO A 157 16.69 2.21 2.74
C PRO A 157 15.21 1.82 2.71
N VAL A 158 14.70 1.54 1.50
CA VAL A 158 13.31 1.12 1.28
C VAL A 158 12.88 0.01 2.23
N TYR A 159 13.68 -1.07 2.36
CA TYR A 159 13.34 -2.21 3.22
C TYR A 159 13.16 -1.84 4.70
N LYS A 160 13.85 -0.81 5.18
CA LYS A 160 13.68 -0.29 6.54
C LYS A 160 12.43 0.56 6.68
N PHE A 161 12.16 1.40 5.68
CA PHE A 161 10.95 2.22 5.67
C PHE A 161 9.67 1.37 5.72
N ILE A 162 9.61 0.28 4.95
CA ILE A 162 8.45 -0.60 4.89
C ILE A 162 8.57 -1.85 5.77
N LYS A 163 9.43 -1.86 6.78
CA LYS A 163 9.66 -3.00 7.67
C LYS A 163 8.37 -3.65 8.15
N GLU A 164 7.47 -2.85 8.72
CA GLU A 164 6.20 -3.33 9.26
C GLU A 164 5.35 -4.04 8.18
N ALA A 165 5.30 -3.48 6.97
CA ALA A 165 4.56 -4.05 5.87
C ALA A 165 5.17 -5.36 5.36
N LEU A 166 6.50 -5.45 5.31
CA LEU A 166 7.22 -6.68 4.93
C LEU A 166 7.00 -7.78 5.97
N ILE A 167 7.09 -7.46 7.26
CA ILE A 167 6.79 -8.41 8.35
C ILE A 167 5.34 -8.88 8.26
N ARG A 168 4.40 -7.97 8.02
CA ARG A 168 2.98 -8.30 7.83
C ARG A 168 2.75 -9.26 6.66
N LYS A 169 3.44 -9.07 5.54
CA LYS A 169 3.28 -9.90 4.33
C LYS A 169 4.01 -11.23 4.44
N PHE A 170 5.25 -11.25 4.93
CA PHE A 170 6.15 -12.39 4.84
C PHE A 170 6.55 -13.00 6.19
N GLY A 171 6.33 -12.31 7.28
CA GLY A 171 6.72 -12.73 8.64
C GLY A 171 8.09 -12.19 9.07
N GLU A 172 8.34 -12.25 10.39
CA GLU A 172 9.58 -11.73 10.99
C GLU A 172 10.84 -12.48 10.57
N ASP A 173 10.77 -13.80 10.42
CA ASP A 173 11.92 -14.62 10.01
C ASP A 173 12.40 -14.24 8.61
N TRP A 174 11.45 -14.00 7.68
CA TRP A 174 11.77 -13.54 6.32
C TRP A 174 12.43 -12.16 6.34
N TYR A 175 11.89 -11.24 7.14
CA TYR A 175 12.48 -9.90 7.26
C TYR A 175 13.88 -9.93 7.87
N THR A 176 14.09 -10.76 8.87
CA THR A 176 15.40 -10.96 9.51
C THR A 176 16.45 -11.47 8.51
N GLU A 177 16.04 -12.37 7.60
CA GLU A 177 16.95 -12.86 6.55
C GLU A 177 17.26 -11.76 5.52
N LEU A 178 16.25 -10.98 5.09
CA LEU A 178 16.47 -9.82 4.23
C LEU A 178 17.46 -8.81 4.86
N GLU A 179 17.31 -8.56 6.15
CA GLU A 179 18.18 -7.62 6.89
C GLU A 179 19.63 -8.09 6.91
N LYS A 180 19.88 -9.39 7.15
CA LYS A 180 21.23 -9.99 7.07
C LYS A 180 21.85 -9.86 5.67
N ILE A 181 21.04 -10.15 4.63
CA ILE A 181 21.47 -9.99 3.23
C ILE A 181 21.83 -8.53 2.95
N ALA A 182 20.98 -7.58 3.36
CA ALA A 182 21.22 -6.15 3.18
C ALA A 182 22.51 -5.68 3.87
N GLU A 183 22.82 -6.19 5.06
CA GLU A 183 24.05 -5.88 5.78
C GLU A 183 25.31 -6.43 5.10
N SER A 184 25.21 -7.56 4.42
CA SER A 184 26.32 -8.16 3.68
C SER A 184 26.64 -7.45 2.36
N HIS A 185 25.74 -6.57 1.88
CA HIS A 185 25.89 -5.80 0.64
C HIS A 185 26.35 -4.35 0.86
N LYS A 186 26.65 -3.98 2.10
CA LYS A 186 27.27 -2.68 2.47
C LYS A 186 28.77 -2.75 2.34
#